data_7742dcf713401cd31c89061d8cc23138
#
_entry.id   7742dcf713401cd31c89061d8cc23138
#
_cell.length_a   1.000
_cell.length_b   1.000
_cell.length_c   1.000
_cell.angle_alpha   90.00
_cell.angle_beta   90.00
_cell.angle_gamma   90.00
#
_symmetry.space_group_name_H-M   'P 1'
#
loop_
_entity.id
_entity.type
_entity.pdbx_description
1 polymer ?
#
loop_
_entity_poly.entity_id
_entity_poly.type
_entity_poly.pdbx_seq_one_letter_code
_entity_poly.pdbx_strand_id
1 'polypeptide(L)'
;NIGGVINWQPDSQSMLVKTLSQNRKPLIDTSSIVPDGPTVSNNYGAKAQNRTYQDLLKNKSDEHNFEQLATSSIHKVSLNGSKEKWLDDAMYRTISFSPDGNYVMVSQIKKPFSYLVTYGRFPSQTDVFNKQGKLVTNLLDTPLIEELPKGRMSTTTGKRSYSWRADKPSTLIYVKALDKGNPAIKTEYRDEVFEIDAPFSGEGKSLVKTTNRFSGIDWGAESVAIVYDYWWDTRNRKAYIFNPSNPNLKPKTLYDRNYQDIYSDPGSFLKTRNTFNKSVLMLHKGSAFLRGAGFSEEGQFPFIDKVNITTLNKSRVYQSKYTDKVEAIQDYNPATNELIVRIESPTEYPNYYSKKTNGKRLTKITDFENPFEELQNVKKEVITYKRDDGLELSGILYLPVNYDVEKKEKAPMILWAYPREFKDRNSASQSNKNANRFTSPYYGSMVYWVTKGYVVLDDASFPIIGEGDEEPNDSFRKQLVANGKAAIDAVDKMGYIDRSKVAVGGHSYGAFMVANLLSHSNLYAAGIARSGAYNRTLTPFGFQSEQRSYW
;
A
#
# COMPACT_ATOMS: atom_id res chain seq x y z
N ASN A 1 20.58 8.36 8.64
CA ASN A 1 20.00 7.20 9.31
C ASN A 1 18.99 6.51 8.38
N ILE A 2 19.03 5.19 8.35
CA ILE A 2 18.10 4.36 7.58
C ILE A 2 17.00 3.85 8.53
N GLY A 3 15.72 3.96 8.11
CA GLY A 3 14.56 3.53 8.90
C GLY A 3 14.26 4.41 10.11
N GLY A 4 13.42 3.93 11.02
CA GLY A 4 13.00 4.66 12.22
C GLY A 4 14.17 5.00 13.15
N VAL A 5 14.21 6.23 13.64
CA VAL A 5 15.27 6.72 14.53
C VAL A 5 14.95 6.42 15.99
N ILE A 6 13.68 6.53 16.39
CA ILE A 6 13.21 6.35 17.77
C ILE A 6 12.32 5.11 17.82
N ASN A 7 12.62 4.20 18.74
CA ASN A 7 11.88 2.95 18.95
C ASN A 7 11.57 2.80 20.44
N TRP A 8 10.30 3.05 20.81
CA TRP A 8 9.85 2.91 22.19
C TRP A 8 9.89 1.46 22.66
N GLN A 9 10.39 1.23 23.86
CA GLN A 9 10.29 -0.08 24.49
C GLN A 9 8.84 -0.36 24.92
N PRO A 10 8.42 -1.63 24.95
CA PRO A 10 7.04 -2.00 25.32
C PRO A 10 6.60 -1.53 26.71
N ASP A 11 7.55 -1.33 27.64
CA ASP A 11 7.30 -0.82 29.00
C ASP A 11 6.99 0.68 29.03
N SER A 12 7.19 1.41 27.94
CA SER A 12 7.03 2.86 27.82
C SER A 12 7.91 3.69 28.77
N GLN A 13 8.98 3.11 29.36
CA GLN A 13 9.89 3.79 30.28
C GLN A 13 11.18 4.25 29.61
N SER A 14 11.50 3.68 28.46
CA SER A 14 12.71 4.01 27.71
C SER A 14 12.52 3.75 26.21
N MET A 15 13.46 4.22 25.42
CA MET A 15 13.49 4.06 23.98
C MET A 15 14.89 3.67 23.50
N LEU A 16 14.98 2.93 22.41
CA LEU A 16 16.22 2.76 21.64
C LEU A 16 16.27 3.82 20.55
N VAL A 17 17.33 4.60 20.55
CA VAL A 17 17.51 5.74 19.64
C VAL A 17 18.77 5.55 18.82
N LYS A 18 18.64 5.67 17.49
CA LYS A 18 19.80 5.74 16.61
C LYS A 18 20.39 7.14 16.66
N THR A 19 21.63 7.25 17.12
CA THR A 19 22.36 8.51 17.18
C THR A 19 23.49 8.53 16.16
N LEU A 20 23.93 9.71 15.77
CA LEU A 20 25.07 9.84 14.88
C LEU A 20 26.31 9.20 15.53
N SER A 21 27.07 8.46 14.72
CA SER A 21 28.36 7.93 15.14
C SER A 21 29.34 9.09 15.46
N GLN A 22 30.06 8.98 16.56
CA GLN A 22 31.15 9.91 16.88
C GLN A 22 32.39 9.68 16.00
N ASN A 23 32.49 8.49 15.38
CA ASN A 23 33.59 8.10 14.51
C ASN A 23 33.29 8.42 13.02
N ARG A 24 32.24 9.20 12.75
CA ARG A 24 31.84 9.58 11.40
C ARG A 24 32.95 10.39 10.73
N LYS A 25 33.41 9.91 9.58
CA LYS A 25 34.35 10.62 8.73
C LYS A 25 33.63 11.73 7.93
N PRO A 26 34.34 12.80 7.50
CA PRO A 26 33.78 13.80 6.63
C PRO A 26 33.21 13.19 5.35
N LEU A 27 32.13 13.77 4.87
CA LEU A 27 31.56 13.40 3.57
C LEU A 27 32.46 13.93 2.46
N ILE A 28 32.55 13.18 1.39
CA ILE A 28 33.27 13.57 0.17
C ILE A 28 32.34 14.45 -0.65
N ASP A 29 32.76 15.67 -0.94
CA ASP A 29 32.07 16.56 -1.87
C ASP A 29 32.40 16.17 -3.32
N THR A 30 31.46 15.47 -3.97
CA THR A 30 31.64 15.00 -5.34
C THR A 30 31.52 16.12 -6.39
N SER A 31 31.06 17.30 -6.01
CA SER A 31 30.98 18.46 -6.94
C SER A 31 32.33 19.05 -7.27
N SER A 32 33.32 18.84 -6.38
CA SER A 32 34.69 19.38 -6.51
C SER A 32 35.71 18.35 -7.04
N ILE A 33 35.29 17.11 -7.29
CA ILE A 33 36.19 16.02 -7.72
C ILE A 33 36.16 15.92 -9.24
N VAL A 34 37.34 15.77 -9.83
CA VAL A 34 37.45 15.39 -11.25
C VAL A 34 36.91 13.98 -11.43
N PRO A 35 35.93 13.77 -12.31
CA PRO A 35 35.39 12.42 -12.54
C PRO A 35 36.50 11.44 -12.97
N ASP A 36 36.49 10.22 -12.40
CA ASP A 36 37.44 9.15 -12.74
C ASP A 36 37.29 8.61 -14.17
N GLY A 37 36.52 9.31 -15.03
CA GLY A 37 36.17 8.89 -16.38
C GLY A 37 34.88 8.04 -16.43
N PRO A 38 34.52 7.52 -17.60
CA PRO A 38 33.29 6.74 -17.76
C PRO A 38 33.37 5.44 -16.97
N THR A 39 32.29 5.14 -16.24
CA THR A 39 32.15 3.83 -15.59
C THR A 39 31.87 2.78 -16.65
N VAL A 40 32.81 1.87 -16.86
CA VAL A 40 32.63 0.73 -17.75
C VAL A 40 32.19 -0.48 -16.93
N SER A 41 30.98 -0.96 -17.16
CA SER A 41 30.51 -2.24 -16.62
C SER A 41 30.57 -3.30 -17.72
N ASN A 42 31.12 -4.46 -17.40
CA ASN A 42 31.17 -5.61 -18.30
C ASN A 42 30.48 -6.80 -17.62
N ASN A 43 29.51 -7.38 -18.30
CA ASN A 43 28.78 -8.53 -17.78
C ASN A 43 29.37 -9.89 -18.20
N TYR A 44 30.45 -9.91 -19.02
CA TYR A 44 31.10 -11.12 -19.53
C TYR A 44 30.11 -12.14 -20.09
N GLY A 45 29.02 -11.69 -20.72
CA GLY A 45 27.97 -12.55 -21.27
C GLY A 45 26.94 -13.05 -20.26
N ALA A 46 27.03 -12.67 -18.98
CA ALA A 46 25.99 -12.97 -18.01
C ALA A 46 24.73 -12.15 -18.32
N LYS A 47 23.55 -12.79 -18.27
CA LYS A 47 22.27 -12.11 -18.41
C LYS A 47 21.92 -11.41 -17.10
N ALA A 48 22.31 -10.14 -16.97
CA ALA A 48 21.92 -9.34 -15.82
C ALA A 48 20.45 -8.88 -15.93
N GLN A 49 19.76 -8.82 -14.80
CA GLN A 49 18.46 -8.14 -14.72
C GLN A 49 18.71 -6.63 -14.66
N ASN A 50 18.78 -5.99 -15.81
CA ASN A 50 19.01 -4.55 -15.91
C ASN A 50 17.73 -3.78 -15.63
N ARG A 51 17.30 -3.76 -14.35
CA ARG A 51 16.28 -2.80 -13.92
C ARG A 51 16.94 -1.45 -13.75
N THR A 52 16.27 -0.41 -14.19
CA THR A 52 16.70 0.96 -13.97
C THR A 52 16.16 1.46 -12.64
N TYR A 53 17.07 1.81 -11.75
CA TYR A 53 16.75 2.48 -10.48
C TYR A 53 17.28 3.90 -10.53
N GLN A 54 16.59 4.80 -9.84
CA GLN A 54 17.09 6.16 -9.57
C GLN A 54 18.04 6.11 -8.36
N ASP A 55 18.98 7.05 -8.33
CA ASP A 55 19.82 7.33 -7.18
C ASP A 55 20.58 6.13 -6.61
N LEU A 56 21.06 5.22 -7.47
CA LEU A 56 21.99 4.18 -7.09
C LEU A 56 23.37 4.76 -6.79
N LEU A 57 24.16 4.04 -5.99
CA LEU A 57 25.59 4.32 -5.86
C LEU A 57 26.27 4.17 -7.21
N LYS A 58 27.23 5.04 -7.52
CA LYS A 58 27.89 5.08 -8.83
C LYS A 58 29.40 4.84 -8.76
N ASN A 59 30.01 5.14 -7.63
CA ASN A 59 31.46 5.14 -7.45
C ASN A 59 31.84 4.97 -5.95
N LYS A 60 33.14 4.94 -5.66
CA LYS A 60 33.67 4.77 -4.31
C LYS A 60 33.37 5.95 -3.38
N SER A 61 33.23 7.15 -3.90
CA SER A 61 32.82 8.32 -3.11
C SER A 61 31.39 8.19 -2.61
N ASP A 62 30.48 7.68 -3.48
CA ASP A 62 29.09 7.39 -3.10
C ASP A 62 29.03 6.27 -2.05
N GLU A 63 29.85 5.21 -2.19
CA GLU A 63 29.94 4.16 -1.17
C GLU A 63 30.38 4.72 0.19
N HIS A 64 31.42 5.58 0.19
CA HIS A 64 31.91 6.22 1.39
C HIS A 64 30.81 7.08 2.04
N ASN A 65 30.19 7.95 1.26
CA ASN A 65 29.13 8.83 1.75
C ASN A 65 27.93 8.05 2.26
N PHE A 66 27.51 7.00 1.56
CA PHE A 66 26.44 6.11 2.01
C PHE A 66 26.78 5.46 3.36
N GLU A 67 27.97 4.90 3.49
CA GLU A 67 28.42 4.28 4.76
C GLU A 67 28.40 5.29 5.92
N GLN A 68 28.95 6.51 5.70
CA GLN A 68 28.98 7.55 6.74
C GLN A 68 27.57 8.02 7.11
N LEU A 69 26.66 8.15 6.16
CA LEU A 69 25.27 8.59 6.38
C LEU A 69 24.40 7.49 7.01
N ALA A 70 24.65 6.22 6.68
CA ALA A 70 23.89 5.08 7.16
C ALA A 70 24.32 4.61 8.56
N THR A 71 25.59 4.84 8.92
CA THR A 71 26.14 4.39 10.21
C THR A 71 25.58 5.20 11.37
N SER A 72 25.20 4.50 12.42
CA SER A 72 24.72 5.06 13.69
C SER A 72 25.06 4.14 14.86
N SER A 73 25.16 4.70 16.07
CA SER A 73 25.15 3.94 17.31
C SER A 73 23.71 3.81 17.82
N ILE A 74 23.40 2.76 18.55
CA ILE A 74 22.13 2.65 19.26
C ILE A 74 22.34 2.96 20.74
N HIS A 75 21.57 3.90 21.26
CA HIS A 75 21.55 4.26 22.67
C HIS A 75 20.18 3.97 23.28
N LYS A 76 20.16 3.49 24.50
CA LYS A 76 18.97 3.46 25.34
C LYS A 76 18.83 4.79 26.05
N VAL A 77 17.67 5.41 25.90
CA VAL A 77 17.34 6.70 26.54
C VAL A 77 16.11 6.47 27.42
N SER A 78 16.24 6.77 28.70
CA SER A 78 15.16 6.66 29.68
C SER A 78 14.41 7.98 29.84
N LEU A 79 13.19 7.94 30.40
CA LEU A 79 12.34 9.13 30.59
C LEU A 79 12.99 10.21 31.45
N ASN A 80 13.89 9.84 32.36
CA ASN A 80 14.67 10.78 33.18
C ASN A 80 15.83 11.46 32.43
N GLY A 81 15.97 11.17 31.11
CA GLY A 81 17.03 11.74 30.27
C GLY A 81 18.36 10.97 30.31
N SER A 82 18.51 9.93 31.15
CA SER A 82 19.73 9.12 31.14
C SER A 82 19.90 8.43 29.77
N LYS A 83 21.17 8.42 29.31
CA LYS A 83 21.55 7.87 28.01
C LYS A 83 22.70 6.89 28.20
N GLU A 84 22.52 5.66 27.78
CA GLU A 84 23.56 4.62 27.79
C GLU A 84 23.74 4.02 26.40
N LYS A 85 24.95 3.68 26.01
CA LYS A 85 25.23 2.99 24.76
C LYS A 85 24.70 1.57 24.85
N TRP A 86 23.89 1.19 23.86
CA TRP A 86 23.25 -0.12 23.81
C TRP A 86 23.88 -1.04 22.74
N LEU A 87 24.18 -0.52 21.52
CA LEU A 87 25.02 -1.18 20.51
C LEU A 87 26.02 -0.19 19.88
N ASP A 88 27.13 -0.74 19.41
CA ASP A 88 28.20 -0.01 18.70
C ASP A 88 27.78 0.49 17.32
N ASP A 89 28.67 1.18 16.63
CA ASP A 89 28.44 1.74 15.32
C ASP A 89 28.22 0.64 14.26
N ALA A 90 27.09 0.73 13.56
CA ALA A 90 26.78 -0.08 12.39
C ALA A 90 25.72 0.60 11.49
N MET A 91 25.51 0.09 10.29
CA MET A 91 24.47 0.58 9.39
C MET A 91 23.11 -0.06 9.74
N TYR A 92 22.54 0.33 10.87
CA TYR A 92 21.28 -0.21 11.38
C TYR A 92 20.10 0.14 10.50
N ARG A 93 19.31 -0.87 10.12
CA ARG A 93 18.12 -0.76 9.28
C ARG A 93 16.83 -0.77 10.11
N THR A 94 16.60 -1.84 10.87
CA THR A 94 15.38 -2.02 11.66
C THR A 94 15.71 -2.41 13.10
N ILE A 95 14.84 -1.97 14.02
CA ILE A 95 14.83 -2.37 15.44
C ILE A 95 13.39 -2.77 15.73
N SER A 96 13.18 -3.97 16.29
CA SER A 96 11.85 -4.51 16.57
C SER A 96 11.85 -5.30 17.87
N PHE A 97 10.98 -4.91 18.82
CA PHE A 97 10.87 -5.56 20.12
C PHE A 97 9.92 -6.76 20.08
N SER A 98 10.28 -7.83 20.82
CA SER A 98 9.31 -8.87 21.16
C SER A 98 8.12 -8.27 21.92
N PRO A 99 6.93 -8.87 21.86
CA PRO A 99 5.77 -8.35 22.57
C PRO A 99 5.99 -8.10 24.07
N ASP A 100 6.73 -8.96 24.75
CA ASP A 100 7.08 -8.85 26.17
C ASP A 100 8.29 -7.93 26.47
N GLY A 101 8.96 -7.44 25.41
CA GLY A 101 10.14 -6.55 25.54
C GLY A 101 11.44 -7.23 25.98
N ASN A 102 11.46 -8.56 26.13
CA ASN A 102 12.67 -9.28 26.60
C ASN A 102 13.74 -9.42 25.51
N TYR A 103 13.33 -9.36 24.23
CA TYR A 103 14.22 -9.50 23.08
C TYR A 103 14.01 -8.37 22.07
N VAL A 104 15.10 -8.07 21.36
CA VAL A 104 15.13 -7.05 20.32
C VAL A 104 15.74 -7.64 19.07
N MET A 105 14.99 -7.69 18.00
CA MET A 105 15.48 -8.06 16.68
C MET A 105 16.04 -6.81 15.99
N VAL A 106 17.28 -6.86 15.55
CA VAL A 106 17.99 -5.76 14.88
C VAL A 106 18.52 -6.24 13.54
N SER A 107 18.26 -5.48 12.48
CA SER A 107 18.83 -5.72 11.16
C SER A 107 19.80 -4.61 10.80
N GLN A 108 20.93 -4.98 10.20
CA GLN A 108 21.99 -4.06 9.76
C GLN A 108 22.43 -4.41 8.33
N ILE A 109 22.83 -3.37 7.58
CA ILE A 109 23.41 -3.52 6.25
C ILE A 109 24.89 -3.84 6.40
N LYS A 110 25.39 -4.69 5.49
CA LYS A 110 26.81 -5.10 5.39
C LYS A 110 27.37 -4.75 4.02
N LYS A 111 28.68 -4.85 3.87
CA LYS A 111 29.36 -4.82 2.56
C LYS A 111 29.44 -6.23 1.97
N PRO A 112 29.64 -6.35 0.63
CA PRO A 112 29.88 -5.28 -0.34
C PRO A 112 28.60 -4.54 -0.74
N PHE A 113 28.71 -3.26 -1.13
CA PHE A 113 27.63 -2.53 -1.78
C PHE A 113 27.52 -2.88 -3.27
N SER A 114 26.45 -2.42 -3.92
CA SER A 114 26.21 -2.64 -5.35
C SER A 114 25.83 -1.33 -6.04
N TYR A 115 26.20 -1.23 -7.31
CA TYR A 115 25.81 -0.16 -8.22
C TYR A 115 24.60 -0.54 -9.09
N LEU A 116 24.11 -1.78 -8.95
CA LEU A 116 23.04 -2.34 -9.78
C LEU A 116 21.68 -2.39 -9.07
N VAL A 117 21.67 -2.38 -7.73
CA VAL A 117 20.47 -2.56 -6.93
C VAL A 117 20.41 -1.57 -5.76
N THR A 118 19.21 -1.34 -5.24
CA THR A 118 18.99 -0.48 -4.07
C THR A 118 19.54 -1.13 -2.79
N TYR A 119 19.83 -0.30 -1.77
CA TYR A 119 20.35 -0.74 -0.47
C TYR A 119 19.48 -1.80 0.22
N GLY A 120 18.22 -1.93 -0.15
CA GLY A 120 17.32 -2.97 0.33
C GLY A 120 17.74 -4.39 -0.06
N ARG A 121 18.63 -4.52 -1.06
CA ARG A 121 19.19 -5.78 -1.55
C ARG A 121 20.67 -5.97 -1.22
N PHE A 122 21.29 -5.02 -0.51
CA PHE A 122 22.66 -5.18 -0.02
C PHE A 122 22.73 -6.29 1.02
N PRO A 123 23.91 -6.88 1.24
CA PRO A 123 24.08 -7.86 2.28
C PRO A 123 23.57 -7.31 3.60
N SER A 124 22.90 -8.15 4.37
CA SER A 124 22.37 -7.75 5.65
C SER A 124 22.44 -8.87 6.67
N GLN A 125 22.61 -8.49 7.93
CA GLN A 125 22.62 -9.39 9.06
C GLN A 125 21.42 -9.04 9.96
N THR A 126 20.71 -10.06 10.42
CA THR A 126 19.59 -9.91 11.36
C THR A 126 19.88 -10.74 12.60
N ASP A 127 19.98 -10.07 13.72
CA ASP A 127 20.34 -10.62 15.02
C ASP A 127 19.23 -10.39 16.04
N VAL A 128 19.17 -11.26 17.06
CA VAL A 128 18.35 -11.05 18.25
C VAL A 128 19.25 -10.77 19.43
N PHE A 129 18.97 -9.70 20.14
CA PHE A 129 19.60 -9.29 21.38
C PHE A 129 18.61 -9.42 22.53
N ASN A 130 19.11 -9.62 23.75
CA ASN A 130 18.28 -9.44 24.94
C ASN A 130 18.12 -7.94 25.27
N LYS A 131 17.29 -7.61 26.25
CA LYS A 131 17.02 -6.22 26.65
C LYS A 131 18.25 -5.43 27.14
N GLN A 132 19.35 -6.12 27.48
CA GLN A 132 20.61 -5.52 27.87
C GLN A 132 21.59 -5.29 26.71
N GLY A 133 21.20 -5.64 25.47
CA GLY A 133 22.07 -5.50 24.30
C GLY A 133 23.06 -6.66 24.10
N LYS A 134 22.94 -7.76 24.86
CA LYS A 134 23.76 -8.95 24.65
C LYS A 134 23.18 -9.79 23.51
N LEU A 135 24.01 -10.17 22.55
CA LEU A 135 23.63 -11.05 21.44
C LEU A 135 23.11 -12.39 21.97
N VAL A 136 21.93 -12.80 21.52
CA VAL A 136 21.31 -14.11 21.80
C VAL A 136 21.59 -15.06 20.64
N THR A 137 21.29 -14.63 19.43
CA THR A 137 21.49 -15.45 18.24
C THR A 137 21.56 -14.59 16.98
N ASN A 138 22.26 -15.09 15.97
CA ASN A 138 22.13 -14.63 14.58
C ASN A 138 20.98 -15.40 13.92
N LEU A 139 19.98 -14.69 13.38
CA LEU A 139 18.84 -15.30 12.69
C LEU A 139 19.11 -15.52 11.21
N LEU A 140 19.77 -14.55 10.58
CA LEU A 140 19.89 -14.54 9.13
C LEU A 140 21.06 -13.65 8.68
N ASP A 141 21.93 -14.23 7.85
CA ASP A 141 22.87 -13.51 7.01
C ASP A 141 22.38 -13.58 5.56
N THR A 142 22.00 -12.45 5.02
CA THR A 142 21.53 -12.34 3.64
C THR A 142 22.69 -11.87 2.76
N PRO A 143 23.06 -12.59 1.69
CA PRO A 143 24.08 -12.12 0.75
C PRO A 143 23.56 -10.95 -0.11
N LEU A 144 24.44 -10.36 -0.91
CA LEU A 144 24.06 -9.42 -1.95
C LEU A 144 23.09 -10.06 -2.95
N ILE A 145 21.94 -9.41 -3.20
CA ILE A 145 20.89 -9.93 -4.08
C ILE A 145 20.81 -9.03 -5.32
N GLU A 146 21.69 -9.26 -6.30
CA GLU A 146 21.61 -8.55 -7.57
C GLU A 146 20.61 -9.21 -8.53
N GLU A 147 20.42 -10.52 -8.42
CA GLU A 147 19.53 -11.29 -9.27
C GLU A 147 18.40 -11.95 -8.49
N LEU A 148 17.22 -11.93 -9.06
CA LEU A 148 16.04 -12.69 -8.64
C LEU A 148 15.43 -13.36 -9.87
N PRO A 149 14.66 -14.44 -9.72
CA PRO A 149 13.85 -14.98 -10.81
C PRO A 149 12.98 -13.90 -11.47
N LYS A 150 12.65 -14.06 -12.75
CA LYS A 150 11.76 -13.14 -13.45
C LYS A 150 10.33 -13.21 -12.88
N GLY A 151 9.61 -12.10 -12.95
CA GLY A 151 8.20 -11.97 -12.56
C GLY A 151 7.98 -11.25 -11.23
N ARG A 152 6.81 -10.61 -11.10
CA ARG A 152 6.47 -9.77 -9.93
C ARG A 152 6.40 -10.52 -8.62
N MET A 153 6.10 -11.82 -8.68
CA MET A 153 5.98 -12.67 -7.50
C MET A 153 7.30 -13.40 -7.14
N SER A 154 8.42 -13.00 -7.75
CA SER A 154 9.74 -13.55 -7.41
C SER A 154 10.19 -13.10 -6.02
N THR A 155 10.89 -13.99 -5.33
CA THR A 155 11.45 -13.74 -3.99
C THR A 155 12.75 -14.51 -3.81
N THR A 156 13.43 -14.28 -2.70
CA THR A 156 14.64 -15.02 -2.32
C THR A 156 14.30 -16.43 -1.85
N THR A 157 15.26 -17.32 -1.98
CA THR A 157 15.25 -18.63 -1.32
C THR A 157 15.68 -18.50 0.14
N GLY A 158 15.40 -19.53 0.95
CA GLY A 158 15.77 -19.53 2.36
C GLY A 158 14.76 -18.82 3.27
N LYS A 159 15.20 -18.55 4.49
CA LYS A 159 14.38 -17.89 5.52
C LYS A 159 14.26 -16.41 5.20
N ARG A 160 13.04 -15.85 5.27
CA ARG A 160 12.74 -14.44 5.00
C ARG A 160 11.59 -13.93 5.85
N SER A 161 11.35 -12.61 5.83
CA SER A 161 10.18 -11.98 6.47
C SER A 161 10.04 -12.30 7.96
N TYR A 162 11.15 -12.30 8.70
CA TYR A 162 11.09 -12.46 10.14
C TYR A 162 10.23 -11.39 10.80
N SER A 163 9.33 -11.80 11.69
CA SER A 163 8.51 -10.89 12.49
C SER A 163 8.05 -11.55 13.79
N TRP A 164 7.76 -10.73 14.81
CA TRP A 164 7.23 -11.21 16.08
C TRP A 164 5.76 -11.63 15.95
N ARG A 165 5.39 -12.75 16.56
CA ARG A 165 3.99 -13.09 16.78
C ARG A 165 3.39 -12.11 17.78
N ALA A 166 2.27 -11.47 17.41
CA ALA A 166 1.64 -10.48 18.27
C ALA A 166 0.93 -11.10 19.49
N ASP A 167 0.54 -12.37 19.41
CA ASP A 167 -0.21 -13.11 20.41
C ASP A 167 0.66 -13.88 21.44
N LYS A 168 1.99 -13.94 21.21
CA LYS A 168 2.94 -14.62 22.09
C LYS A 168 4.03 -13.67 22.61
N PRO A 169 4.60 -13.93 23.79
CA PRO A 169 5.58 -13.03 24.39
C PRO A 169 6.87 -12.89 23.57
N SER A 170 7.48 -13.99 23.15
CA SER A 170 8.82 -14.02 22.53
C SER A 170 8.93 -15.11 21.47
N THR A 171 8.05 -15.11 20.49
CA THR A 171 8.04 -16.04 19.36
C THR A 171 8.17 -15.28 18.06
N LEU A 172 9.11 -15.67 17.20
CA LEU A 172 9.26 -15.18 15.84
C LEU A 172 8.55 -16.09 14.85
N ILE A 173 8.13 -15.53 13.72
CA ILE A 173 7.86 -16.29 12.51
C ILE A 173 8.87 -15.93 11.42
N TYR A 174 9.02 -16.84 10.47
CA TYR A 174 9.68 -16.59 9.20
C TYR A 174 8.99 -17.40 8.09
N VAL A 175 9.31 -17.06 6.84
CA VAL A 175 8.70 -17.67 5.64
C VAL A 175 9.78 -18.28 4.76
N LYS A 176 9.51 -19.46 4.18
CA LYS A 176 10.32 -20.10 3.13
C LYS A 176 9.50 -20.21 1.84
N ALA A 177 10.14 -19.92 0.71
CA ALA A 177 9.53 -20.15 -0.60
C ALA A 177 9.70 -21.62 -1.02
N LEU A 178 8.58 -22.29 -1.33
CA LEU A 178 8.56 -23.70 -1.74
C LEU A 178 8.81 -23.89 -3.25
N ASP A 179 8.67 -22.80 -4.02
CA ASP A 179 8.95 -22.75 -5.46
C ASP A 179 10.35 -22.17 -5.79
N LYS A 180 11.28 -22.26 -4.84
CA LYS A 180 12.64 -21.66 -4.96
C LYS A 180 12.60 -20.15 -5.26
N GLY A 181 11.53 -19.46 -4.86
CA GLY A 181 11.34 -18.04 -5.15
C GLY A 181 11.01 -17.70 -6.61
N ASN A 182 10.84 -18.70 -7.47
CA ASN A 182 10.59 -18.53 -8.90
C ASN A 182 9.10 -18.72 -9.22
N PRO A 183 8.37 -17.66 -9.62
CA PRO A 183 6.95 -17.75 -9.94
C PRO A 183 6.64 -18.67 -11.14
N ALA A 184 7.60 -18.94 -12.02
CA ALA A 184 7.43 -19.85 -13.16
C ALA A 184 7.34 -21.34 -12.75
N ILE A 185 7.83 -21.70 -11.55
CA ILE A 185 7.71 -23.07 -11.05
C ILE A 185 6.29 -23.32 -10.59
N LYS A 186 5.62 -24.30 -11.18
CA LYS A 186 4.29 -24.75 -10.76
C LYS A 186 4.40 -25.61 -9.50
N THR A 187 3.67 -25.27 -8.46
CA THR A 187 3.62 -26.00 -7.19
C THR A 187 2.26 -25.81 -6.53
N GLU A 188 1.84 -26.75 -5.69
CA GLU A 188 0.59 -26.65 -4.93
C GLU A 188 0.64 -25.50 -3.91
N TYR A 189 1.77 -25.39 -3.21
CA TYR A 189 2.00 -24.33 -2.22
C TYR A 189 3.24 -23.52 -2.60
N ARG A 190 3.13 -22.21 -2.50
CA ARG A 190 4.20 -21.26 -2.85
C ARG A 190 5.07 -20.90 -1.66
N ASP A 191 4.47 -20.75 -0.49
CA ASP A 191 5.17 -20.35 0.72
C ASP A 191 4.75 -21.19 1.91
N GLU A 192 5.66 -21.32 2.88
CA GLU A 192 5.43 -21.97 4.17
C GLU A 192 5.90 -21.07 5.29
N VAL A 193 5.05 -20.88 6.29
CA VAL A 193 5.31 -20.07 7.48
C VAL A 193 5.75 -20.98 8.61
N PHE A 194 6.83 -20.60 9.28
CA PHE A 194 7.39 -21.29 10.44
C PHE A 194 7.37 -20.40 11.66
N GLU A 195 7.25 -20.99 12.84
CA GLU A 195 7.49 -20.29 14.12
C GLU A 195 8.75 -20.82 14.79
N ILE A 196 9.38 -19.95 15.57
CA ILE A 196 10.54 -20.28 16.37
C ILE A 196 10.48 -19.51 17.70
N ASP A 197 10.49 -20.26 18.81
CA ASP A 197 10.45 -19.70 20.16
C ASP A 197 11.86 -19.35 20.65
N ALA A 198 11.94 -18.45 21.62
CA ALA A 198 13.21 -18.18 22.31
C ALA A 198 13.82 -19.47 22.87
N PRO A 199 15.16 -19.66 22.76
CA PRO A 199 16.19 -18.72 22.32
C PRO A 199 16.46 -18.68 20.81
N PHE A 200 15.48 -19.01 19.97
CA PHE A 200 15.46 -18.89 18.49
C PHE A 200 16.47 -19.79 17.79
N SER A 201 16.70 -20.99 18.30
CA SER A 201 17.59 -22.00 17.75
C SER A 201 16.88 -23.04 16.89
N GLY A 202 17.56 -23.60 15.90
CA GLY A 202 17.03 -24.67 15.05
C GLY A 202 16.18 -24.18 13.87
N GLU A 203 15.42 -25.11 13.28
CA GLU A 203 14.65 -24.85 12.04
C GLU A 203 13.24 -24.32 12.28
N GLY A 204 12.78 -24.27 13.52
CA GLY A 204 11.41 -23.85 13.85
C GLY A 204 10.37 -24.90 13.48
N LYS A 205 9.11 -24.62 13.83
CA LYS A 205 7.95 -25.49 13.60
C LYS A 205 7.11 -24.92 12.47
N SER A 206 6.75 -25.76 11.48
CA SER A 206 5.82 -25.38 10.42
C SER A 206 4.45 -25.03 11.01
N LEU A 207 3.87 -23.93 10.54
CA LEU A 207 2.54 -23.46 10.97
C LEU A 207 1.50 -23.62 9.87
N VAL A 208 1.77 -23.09 8.69
CA VAL A 208 0.80 -23.02 7.60
C VAL A 208 1.49 -22.84 6.26
N LYS A 209 0.90 -23.42 5.20
CA LYS A 209 1.31 -23.24 3.81
C LYS A 209 0.28 -22.38 3.08
N THR A 210 0.73 -21.57 2.13
CA THR A 210 -0.13 -20.73 1.29
C THR A 210 0.01 -21.10 -0.19
N THR A 211 -1.10 -21.06 -0.92
CA THR A 211 -1.11 -21.44 -2.35
C THR A 211 -0.53 -20.34 -3.24
N ASN A 212 -0.57 -19.10 -2.79
CA ASN A 212 0.07 -17.94 -3.40
C ASN A 212 1.21 -17.42 -2.51
N ARG A 213 1.82 -16.25 -2.86
CA ARG A 213 2.81 -15.61 -1.99
C ARG A 213 2.18 -15.13 -0.69
N PHE A 214 2.77 -15.52 0.41
CA PHE A 214 2.45 -15.02 1.73
C PHE A 214 2.46 -13.48 1.77
N SER A 215 1.43 -12.88 2.37
CA SER A 215 1.32 -11.42 2.50
C SER A 215 1.15 -10.93 3.94
N GLY A 216 0.81 -11.80 4.88
CA GLY A 216 0.69 -11.43 6.29
C GLY A 216 -0.15 -12.40 7.11
N ILE A 217 -0.14 -12.20 8.43
CA ILE A 217 -0.98 -12.93 9.40
C ILE A 217 -1.61 -11.94 10.37
N ASP A 218 -2.90 -12.12 10.63
CA ASP A 218 -3.60 -11.53 11.76
C ASP A 218 -3.71 -12.58 12.86
N TRP A 219 -2.98 -12.36 13.94
CA TRP A 219 -3.00 -13.20 15.13
C TRP A 219 -4.24 -12.89 15.97
N GLY A 220 -4.92 -13.90 16.46
CA GLY A 220 -6.09 -13.74 17.32
C GLY A 220 -5.84 -14.24 18.74
N ALA A 221 -6.06 -15.52 18.94
CA ALA A 221 -5.73 -16.24 20.18
C ALA A 221 -4.81 -17.41 19.81
N GLU A 222 -4.29 -18.14 20.80
CA GLU A 222 -3.39 -19.29 20.56
C GLU A 222 -3.92 -20.32 19.56
N SER A 223 -5.25 -20.47 19.45
CA SER A 223 -5.91 -21.41 18.54
C SER A 223 -6.48 -20.79 17.27
N VAL A 224 -6.34 -19.48 17.05
CA VAL A 224 -6.96 -18.76 15.93
C VAL A 224 -6.03 -17.71 15.34
N ALA A 225 -5.72 -17.86 14.06
CA ALA A 225 -5.07 -16.83 13.27
C ALA A 225 -5.60 -16.86 11.83
N ILE A 226 -5.44 -15.77 11.12
CA ILE A 226 -5.82 -15.64 9.71
C ILE A 226 -4.57 -15.32 8.92
N VAL A 227 -4.23 -16.18 7.96
CA VAL A 227 -3.13 -15.97 7.03
C VAL A 227 -3.67 -15.51 5.68
N TYR A 228 -2.93 -14.59 5.05
CA TYR A 228 -3.25 -14.03 3.75
C TYR A 228 -2.17 -14.36 2.75
N ASP A 229 -2.60 -14.62 1.51
CA ASP A 229 -1.73 -14.71 0.36
C ASP A 229 -2.29 -13.91 -0.83
N TYR A 230 -1.47 -13.66 -1.83
CA TYR A 230 -1.91 -13.05 -3.07
C TYR A 230 -1.04 -13.44 -4.26
N TRP A 231 -1.61 -13.30 -5.48
CA TRP A 231 -0.92 -13.51 -6.73
C TRP A 231 -1.19 -12.36 -7.70
N TRP A 232 -0.12 -11.70 -8.12
CA TRP A 232 -0.25 -10.48 -8.92
C TRP A 232 -0.85 -10.74 -10.30
N ASP A 233 -0.38 -11.76 -11.03
CA ASP A 233 -0.75 -11.96 -12.44
C ASP A 233 -2.25 -12.23 -12.61
N THR A 234 -2.86 -12.94 -11.67
CA THR A 234 -4.32 -13.24 -11.66
C THR A 234 -5.13 -12.28 -10.80
N ARG A 235 -4.50 -11.31 -10.13
CA ARG A 235 -5.14 -10.43 -9.15
C ARG A 235 -5.84 -11.19 -8.01
N ASN A 236 -5.46 -12.44 -7.79
CA ASN A 236 -6.06 -13.28 -6.76
C ASN A 236 -5.55 -12.96 -5.36
N ARG A 237 -6.43 -13.01 -4.39
CA ARG A 237 -6.14 -12.92 -2.95
C ARG A 237 -6.97 -13.94 -2.20
N LYS A 238 -6.32 -14.65 -1.25
CA LYS A 238 -6.98 -15.60 -0.37
C LYS A 238 -6.73 -15.26 1.10
N ALA A 239 -7.67 -15.63 1.93
CA ALA A 239 -7.50 -15.63 3.37
C ALA A 239 -7.92 -17.00 3.93
N TYR A 240 -7.13 -17.49 4.88
CA TYR A 240 -7.38 -18.77 5.53
C TYR A 240 -7.35 -18.59 7.04
N ILE A 241 -8.35 -19.16 7.72
CA ILE A 241 -8.29 -19.33 9.16
C ILE A 241 -7.58 -20.64 9.48
N PHE A 242 -6.66 -20.62 10.42
CA PHE A 242 -5.91 -21.80 10.85
C PHE A 242 -5.70 -21.79 12.37
N ASN A 243 -5.34 -22.95 12.93
CA ASN A 243 -5.04 -23.11 14.34
C ASN A 243 -3.52 -23.19 14.56
N PRO A 244 -2.86 -22.13 15.04
CA PRO A 244 -1.41 -22.13 15.27
C PRO A 244 -0.96 -23.16 16.33
N SER A 245 -1.80 -23.50 17.30
CA SER A 245 -1.50 -24.51 18.32
C SER A 245 -1.61 -25.95 17.80
N ASN A 246 -2.34 -26.15 16.71
CA ASN A 246 -2.46 -27.46 16.03
C ASN A 246 -2.32 -27.33 14.52
N PRO A 247 -1.09 -27.14 14.00
CA PRO A 247 -0.84 -26.92 12.58
C PRO A 247 -1.13 -28.14 11.69
N ASN A 248 -1.39 -29.32 12.27
CA ASN A 248 -1.83 -30.50 11.51
C ASN A 248 -3.29 -30.37 11.04
N LEU A 249 -4.07 -29.50 11.64
CA LEU A 249 -5.42 -29.19 11.16
C LEU A 249 -5.34 -28.37 9.86
N LYS A 250 -6.02 -28.85 8.83
CA LYS A 250 -6.07 -28.15 7.53
C LYS A 250 -6.68 -26.76 7.70
N PRO A 251 -6.03 -25.71 7.19
CA PRO A 251 -6.60 -24.36 7.17
C PRO A 251 -7.92 -24.33 6.38
N LYS A 252 -8.88 -23.53 6.84
CA LYS A 252 -10.16 -23.32 6.15
C LYS A 252 -10.14 -22.00 5.39
N THR A 253 -10.56 -22.03 4.12
CA THR A 253 -10.64 -20.82 3.28
C THR A 253 -11.78 -19.92 3.74
N LEU A 254 -11.48 -18.67 4.07
CA LEU A 254 -12.45 -17.63 4.39
C LEU A 254 -12.96 -16.95 3.12
N TYR A 255 -12.05 -16.65 2.20
CA TYR A 255 -12.36 -16.17 0.86
C TYR A 255 -11.21 -16.45 -0.12
N ASP A 256 -11.58 -16.55 -1.39
CA ASP A 256 -10.72 -16.68 -2.55
C ASP A 256 -11.31 -15.80 -3.64
N ARG A 257 -10.67 -14.66 -3.96
CA ARG A 257 -11.28 -13.63 -4.81
C ARG A 257 -10.26 -12.83 -5.62
N ASN A 258 -10.75 -12.18 -6.67
CA ASN A 258 -10.02 -11.09 -7.29
C ASN A 258 -10.01 -9.87 -6.35
N TYR A 259 -8.82 -9.38 -5.97
CA TYR A 259 -8.72 -8.22 -5.06
C TYR A 259 -9.05 -6.88 -5.73
N GLN A 260 -9.16 -6.83 -7.05
CA GLN A 260 -9.61 -5.65 -7.79
C GLN A 260 -11.14 -5.53 -7.86
N ASP A 261 -11.87 -6.62 -7.60
CA ASP A 261 -13.33 -6.62 -7.47
C ASP A 261 -13.73 -5.98 -6.13
N ILE A 262 -14.04 -4.67 -6.17
CA ILE A 262 -14.37 -3.89 -4.96
C ILE A 262 -15.79 -4.16 -4.45
N TYR A 263 -16.69 -4.66 -5.30
CA TYR A 263 -18.07 -4.94 -4.92
C TYR A 263 -18.20 -6.23 -4.09
N SER A 264 -17.29 -7.19 -4.29
CA SER A 264 -17.22 -8.40 -3.46
C SER A 264 -16.26 -8.29 -2.27
N ASP A 265 -15.74 -7.08 -1.95
CA ASP A 265 -14.77 -6.90 -0.88
C ASP A 265 -15.40 -7.22 0.49
N PRO A 266 -14.92 -8.28 1.19
CA PRO A 266 -15.45 -8.65 2.50
C PRO A 266 -15.05 -7.67 3.61
N GLY A 267 -14.17 -6.70 3.30
CA GLY A 267 -13.60 -5.78 4.27
C GLY A 267 -12.39 -6.35 5.01
N SER A 268 -12.01 -5.65 6.08
CA SER A 268 -10.87 -5.99 6.93
C SER A 268 -11.31 -6.41 8.33
N PHE A 269 -10.63 -7.38 8.92
CA PHE A 269 -10.91 -7.82 10.28
C PHE A 269 -10.63 -6.70 11.29
N LEU A 270 -11.56 -6.48 12.19
CA LEU A 270 -11.38 -5.59 13.33
C LEU A 270 -10.36 -6.17 14.30
N LYS A 271 -9.58 -5.28 14.90
CA LYS A 271 -8.48 -5.62 15.81
C LYS A 271 -8.66 -4.94 17.15
N THR A 272 -8.09 -5.56 18.17
CA THR A 272 -8.02 -5.02 19.54
C THR A 272 -6.58 -5.08 20.04
N ARG A 273 -6.31 -4.48 21.19
CA ARG A 273 -5.02 -4.59 21.87
C ARG A 273 -5.07 -5.73 22.89
N ASN A 274 -4.05 -6.59 22.86
CA ASN A 274 -3.86 -7.62 23.87
C ASN A 274 -3.06 -7.11 25.07
N THR A 275 -2.73 -8.00 26.02
CA THR A 275 -1.94 -7.69 27.22
C THR A 275 -0.53 -7.15 26.94
N PHE A 276 0.01 -7.44 25.76
CA PHE A 276 1.31 -6.90 25.29
C PHE A 276 1.15 -5.57 24.52
N ASN A 277 -0.05 -4.98 24.52
CA ASN A 277 -0.37 -3.80 23.71
C ASN A 277 -0.13 -4.01 22.20
N LYS A 278 -0.19 -5.27 21.72
CA LYS A 278 -0.07 -5.61 20.29
C LYS A 278 -1.47 -5.74 19.67
N SER A 279 -1.54 -5.38 18.39
CA SER A 279 -2.78 -5.49 17.60
C SER A 279 -3.05 -6.95 17.25
N VAL A 280 -4.19 -7.47 17.71
CA VAL A 280 -4.66 -8.84 17.44
C VAL A 280 -6.10 -8.81 16.95
N LEU A 281 -6.59 -9.90 16.35
CA LEU A 281 -8.00 -10.05 15.95
C LEU A 281 -8.93 -9.79 17.14
N MET A 282 -9.95 -8.98 16.90
CA MET A 282 -11.04 -8.80 17.86
C MET A 282 -11.94 -10.03 17.81
N LEU A 283 -11.91 -10.82 18.88
CA LEU A 283 -12.75 -12.02 19.06
C LEU A 283 -13.78 -11.78 20.15
N HIS A 284 -15.07 -12.06 19.86
CA HIS A 284 -16.12 -11.99 20.85
C HIS A 284 -17.13 -13.13 20.64
N LYS A 285 -17.39 -13.91 21.69
CA LYS A 285 -18.34 -15.06 21.67
C LYS A 285 -18.15 -15.97 20.45
N GLY A 286 -16.89 -16.41 20.20
CA GLY A 286 -16.54 -17.33 19.13
C GLY A 286 -16.64 -16.74 17.72
N SER A 287 -16.59 -15.44 17.58
CA SER A 287 -16.66 -14.75 16.29
C SER A 287 -15.61 -13.66 16.14
N ALA A 288 -15.15 -13.46 14.93
CA ALA A 288 -14.40 -12.30 14.46
C ALA A 288 -15.33 -11.34 13.69
N PHE A 289 -14.90 -10.12 13.48
CA PHE A 289 -15.72 -9.07 12.84
C PHE A 289 -14.98 -8.45 11.68
N LEU A 290 -15.69 -8.26 10.56
CA LEU A 290 -15.21 -7.59 9.35
C LEU A 290 -15.86 -6.21 9.24
N ARG A 291 -15.06 -5.22 8.91
CA ARG A 291 -15.51 -3.87 8.53
C ARG A 291 -15.28 -3.66 7.06
N GLY A 292 -16.34 -3.47 6.28
CA GLY A 292 -16.28 -3.26 4.84
C GLY A 292 -16.75 -1.86 4.43
N ALA A 293 -16.22 -1.38 3.30
CA ALA A 293 -16.62 -0.12 2.69
C ALA A 293 -18.00 -0.21 2.02
N GLY A 294 -18.42 -1.41 1.60
CA GLY A 294 -19.75 -1.70 1.07
C GLY A 294 -20.07 -1.00 -0.23
N PHE A 295 -19.11 -0.94 -1.17
CA PHE A 295 -19.39 -0.47 -2.53
C PHE A 295 -20.24 -1.49 -3.27
N SER A 296 -21.16 -1.00 -4.09
CA SER A 296 -22.03 -1.74 -4.98
C SER A 296 -22.46 -0.86 -6.16
N GLU A 297 -23.24 -1.39 -7.09
CA GLU A 297 -23.83 -0.61 -8.18
C GLU A 297 -24.78 0.49 -7.67
N GLU A 298 -25.47 0.23 -6.53
CA GLU A 298 -26.40 1.19 -5.92
C GLU A 298 -25.71 2.28 -5.10
N GLY A 299 -24.42 2.12 -4.81
CA GLY A 299 -23.66 3.11 -4.01
C GLY A 299 -22.75 2.51 -2.95
N GLN A 300 -22.52 3.27 -1.90
CA GLN A 300 -21.61 2.89 -0.81
C GLN A 300 -22.37 2.73 0.51
N PHE A 301 -22.45 1.51 1.01
CA PHE A 301 -23.14 1.13 2.26
C PHE A 301 -22.21 0.38 3.21
N PRO A 302 -21.36 1.08 3.97
CA PRO A 302 -20.41 0.47 4.89
C PRO A 302 -21.09 -0.47 5.88
N PHE A 303 -20.38 -1.55 6.24
CA PHE A 303 -20.98 -2.60 7.05
C PHE A 303 -20.02 -3.20 8.10
N ILE A 304 -20.63 -3.87 9.06
CA ILE A 304 -19.97 -4.82 9.98
C ILE A 304 -20.59 -6.21 9.74
N ASP A 305 -19.75 -7.16 9.39
CA ASP A 305 -20.09 -8.58 9.35
C ASP A 305 -19.46 -9.31 10.53
N LYS A 306 -20.17 -10.28 11.07
CA LYS A 306 -19.72 -11.22 12.08
C LYS A 306 -19.45 -12.56 11.40
N VAL A 307 -18.27 -13.15 11.66
CA VAL A 307 -17.86 -14.46 11.15
C VAL A 307 -17.61 -15.40 12.31
N ASN A 308 -18.34 -16.50 12.40
CA ASN A 308 -18.06 -17.55 13.37
C ASN A 308 -16.74 -18.25 13.02
N ILE A 309 -15.78 -18.28 13.96
CA ILE A 309 -14.43 -18.80 13.70
C ILE A 309 -14.37 -20.32 13.49
N THR A 310 -15.40 -21.06 13.89
CA THR A 310 -15.46 -22.52 13.76
C THR A 310 -16.21 -22.96 12.51
N THR A 311 -17.41 -22.41 12.29
CA THR A 311 -18.29 -22.81 11.18
C THR A 311 -18.07 -21.97 9.92
N LEU A 312 -17.41 -20.81 10.03
CA LEU A 312 -17.23 -19.77 9.03
C LEU A 312 -18.54 -19.11 8.56
N ASN A 313 -19.65 -19.39 9.23
CA ASN A 313 -20.92 -18.73 8.92
C ASN A 313 -20.80 -17.22 9.16
N LYS A 314 -21.22 -16.47 8.13
CA LYS A 314 -21.19 -15.00 8.12
C LYS A 314 -22.60 -14.44 8.27
N SER A 315 -22.74 -13.40 9.09
CA SER A 315 -24.00 -12.65 9.24
C SER A 315 -23.74 -11.16 9.35
N ARG A 316 -24.62 -10.35 8.75
CA ARG A 316 -24.58 -8.88 8.81
C ARG A 316 -25.01 -8.41 10.19
N VAL A 317 -24.15 -7.66 10.88
CA VAL A 317 -24.44 -7.02 12.18
C VAL A 317 -24.98 -5.61 11.98
N TYR A 318 -24.39 -4.90 11.05
CA TYR A 318 -24.74 -3.52 10.71
C TYR A 318 -24.50 -3.24 9.25
N GLN A 319 -25.34 -2.40 8.65
CA GLN A 319 -25.11 -1.79 7.34
C GLN A 319 -25.67 -0.38 7.34
N SER A 320 -24.87 0.58 6.86
CA SER A 320 -25.31 1.95 6.61
C SER A 320 -26.46 1.97 5.61
N LYS A 321 -27.37 2.93 5.79
CA LYS A 321 -28.53 3.14 4.91
C LYS A 321 -28.58 4.56 4.35
N TYR A 322 -27.52 5.35 4.57
CA TYR A 322 -27.48 6.71 4.06
C TYR A 322 -27.34 6.73 2.54
N THR A 323 -28.17 7.52 1.89
CA THR A 323 -28.13 7.79 0.43
C THR A 323 -27.73 9.23 0.13
N ASP A 324 -27.80 10.12 1.14
CA ASP A 324 -27.50 11.55 1.08
C ASP A 324 -26.20 11.94 1.81
N LYS A 325 -25.59 10.99 2.51
CA LYS A 325 -24.38 11.17 3.32
C LYS A 325 -23.42 10.00 3.12
N VAL A 326 -22.17 10.22 3.50
CA VAL A 326 -21.17 9.14 3.64
C VAL A 326 -20.97 8.85 5.10
N GLU A 327 -21.20 7.61 5.49
CA GLU A 327 -20.82 7.07 6.78
C GLU A 327 -19.56 6.20 6.61
N ALA A 328 -18.54 6.43 7.41
CA ALA A 328 -17.36 5.58 7.47
C ALA A 328 -17.23 5.00 8.89
N ILE A 329 -17.38 3.69 9.01
CA ILE A 329 -17.26 3.01 10.30
C ILE A 329 -15.78 3.04 10.72
N GLN A 330 -15.50 3.62 11.89
CA GLN A 330 -14.15 3.72 12.45
C GLN A 330 -13.86 2.56 13.38
N ASP A 331 -14.80 2.26 14.27
CA ASP A 331 -14.67 1.18 15.25
C ASP A 331 -16.02 0.56 15.59
N TYR A 332 -16.00 -0.64 16.16
CA TYR A 332 -17.16 -1.37 16.63
C TYR A 332 -16.85 -2.11 17.92
N ASN A 333 -17.66 -1.93 18.94
CA ASN A 333 -17.58 -2.69 20.19
C ASN A 333 -18.68 -3.78 20.21
N PRO A 334 -18.32 -5.07 20.06
CA PRO A 334 -19.31 -6.15 20.01
C PRO A 334 -19.97 -6.45 21.36
N ALA A 335 -19.37 -6.03 22.49
CA ALA A 335 -19.97 -6.25 23.81
C ALA A 335 -21.13 -5.28 24.09
N THR A 336 -21.02 -4.04 23.59
CA THR A 336 -22.03 -2.99 23.77
C THR A 336 -22.86 -2.73 22.52
N ASN A 337 -22.53 -3.35 21.38
CA ASN A 337 -23.10 -3.07 20.05
C ASN A 337 -22.97 -1.59 19.64
N GLU A 338 -21.88 -0.94 20.02
CA GLU A 338 -21.62 0.48 19.75
C GLU A 338 -20.65 0.64 18.58
N LEU A 339 -21.00 1.57 17.71
CA LEU A 339 -20.18 2.00 16.57
C LEU A 339 -19.62 3.39 16.83
N ILE A 340 -18.37 3.60 16.45
CA ILE A 340 -17.82 4.92 16.19
C ILE A 340 -17.83 5.12 14.69
N VAL A 341 -18.49 6.18 14.22
CA VAL A 341 -18.63 6.48 12.80
C VAL A 341 -18.18 7.91 12.51
N ARG A 342 -17.60 8.11 11.32
CA ARG A 342 -17.41 9.45 10.77
C ARG A 342 -18.48 9.67 9.72
N ILE A 343 -19.21 10.78 9.83
CA ILE A 343 -20.28 11.16 8.90
C ILE A 343 -19.92 12.47 8.25
N GLU A 344 -20.16 12.54 6.96
CA GLU A 344 -19.97 13.71 6.11
C GLU A 344 -21.05 13.78 5.04
N SER A 345 -21.30 14.98 4.51
CA SER A 345 -22.11 15.19 3.30
C SER A 345 -21.48 16.28 2.43
N PRO A 346 -22.01 16.60 1.25
CA PRO A 346 -21.46 17.70 0.45
C PRO A 346 -21.40 19.03 1.19
N THR A 347 -22.30 19.25 2.17
CA THR A 347 -22.44 20.49 2.94
C THR A 347 -22.03 20.37 4.41
N GLU A 348 -21.83 19.15 4.94
CA GLU A 348 -21.45 18.91 6.33
C GLU A 348 -20.02 18.38 6.40
N TYR A 349 -19.12 19.14 7.05
CA TYR A 349 -17.73 18.73 7.25
C TYR A 349 -17.65 17.45 8.08
N PRO A 350 -16.71 16.52 7.79
CA PRO A 350 -16.60 15.24 8.49
C PRO A 350 -16.46 15.38 10.00
N ASN A 351 -17.38 14.79 10.75
CA ASN A 351 -17.35 14.71 12.20
C ASN A 351 -17.56 13.28 12.69
N TYR A 352 -17.15 13.00 13.93
CA TYR A 352 -17.27 11.68 14.56
C TYR A 352 -18.47 11.61 15.48
N TYR A 353 -19.10 10.45 15.48
CA TYR A 353 -20.31 10.17 16.26
C TYR A 353 -20.25 8.77 16.85
N SER A 354 -20.93 8.55 17.99
CA SER A 354 -21.26 7.23 18.49
C SER A 354 -22.73 6.90 18.24
N LYS A 355 -23.02 5.62 17.98
CA LYS A 355 -24.36 5.08 17.80
C LYS A 355 -24.41 3.59 18.11
N LYS A 356 -25.59 3.05 18.45
CA LYS A 356 -25.83 1.61 18.52
C LYS A 356 -26.13 1.05 17.13
N THR A 357 -25.78 -0.21 16.87
CA THR A 357 -26.04 -0.87 15.58
C THR A 357 -27.54 -0.92 15.22
N ASN A 358 -28.41 -1.01 16.21
CA ASN A 358 -29.87 -1.02 16.08
C ASN A 358 -30.54 0.26 16.61
N GLY A 359 -29.75 1.26 17.05
CA GLY A 359 -30.25 2.50 17.64
C GLY A 359 -30.42 3.60 16.59
N LYS A 360 -31.43 4.47 16.82
CA LYS A 360 -31.63 5.68 16.00
C LYS A 360 -30.84 6.90 16.52
N ARG A 361 -30.42 6.86 17.80
CA ARG A 361 -29.70 7.99 18.42
C ARG A 361 -28.27 8.07 17.91
N LEU A 362 -27.90 9.24 17.42
CA LEU A 362 -26.57 9.63 17.02
C LEU A 362 -26.03 10.65 18.04
N THR A 363 -24.92 10.33 18.69
CA THR A 363 -24.28 11.22 19.66
C THR A 363 -23.00 11.79 19.07
N LYS A 364 -22.93 13.10 18.90
CA LYS A 364 -21.76 13.80 18.35
C LYS A 364 -20.57 13.69 19.32
N ILE A 365 -19.39 13.37 18.81
CA ILE A 365 -18.14 13.29 19.59
C ILE A 365 -17.24 14.49 19.28
N THR A 366 -17.19 14.94 18.02
CA THR A 366 -16.35 16.07 17.59
C THR A 366 -17.20 17.14 16.94
N ASP A 367 -16.67 18.37 16.92
CA ASP A 367 -17.27 19.53 16.29
C ASP A 367 -16.21 20.27 15.46
N PHE A 368 -15.72 19.60 14.42
CA PHE A 368 -14.74 20.20 13.52
C PHE A 368 -15.43 21.16 12.57
N GLU A 369 -14.85 22.33 12.43
CA GLU A 369 -15.30 23.36 11.51
C GLU A 369 -14.79 23.10 10.09
N ASN A 370 -15.52 23.61 9.09
CA ASN A 370 -15.14 23.49 7.69
C ASN A 370 -13.99 24.46 7.33
N PRO A 371 -12.79 23.98 6.99
CA PRO A 371 -11.69 24.84 6.55
C PRO A 371 -11.73 25.20 5.05
N PHE A 372 -12.75 24.75 4.31
CA PHE A 372 -12.89 24.91 2.85
C PHE A 372 -14.15 25.69 2.48
N GLU A 373 -14.40 26.83 3.16
CA GLU A 373 -15.61 27.64 2.96
C GLU A 373 -15.79 28.06 1.49
N GLU A 374 -14.71 28.41 0.79
CA GLU A 374 -14.72 28.80 -0.62
C GLU A 374 -15.23 27.70 -1.57
N LEU A 375 -15.13 26.42 -1.14
CA LEU A 375 -15.56 25.27 -1.92
C LEU A 375 -16.93 24.71 -1.48
N GLN A 376 -17.56 25.28 -0.46
CA GLN A 376 -18.79 24.74 0.12
C GLN A 376 -19.95 24.67 -0.87
N ASN A 377 -20.02 25.61 -1.82
CA ASN A 377 -21.10 25.71 -2.80
C ASN A 377 -20.71 25.17 -4.18
N VAL A 378 -19.59 24.46 -4.29
CA VAL A 378 -19.17 23.84 -5.54
C VAL A 378 -20.11 22.68 -5.89
N LYS A 379 -20.76 22.77 -7.04
CA LYS A 379 -21.58 21.68 -7.56
C LYS A 379 -20.70 20.51 -7.96
N LYS A 380 -21.02 19.35 -7.41
CA LYS A 380 -20.28 18.10 -7.62
C LYS A 380 -21.24 16.95 -7.89
N GLU A 381 -20.89 16.12 -8.86
CA GLU A 381 -21.62 14.89 -9.17
C GLU A 381 -20.65 13.76 -9.58
N VAL A 382 -21.05 12.52 -9.35
CA VAL A 382 -20.40 11.36 -9.97
C VAL A 382 -21.11 11.11 -11.28
N ILE A 383 -20.38 11.27 -12.39
CA ILE A 383 -20.89 10.96 -13.71
C ILE A 383 -20.46 9.55 -14.14
N THR A 384 -21.37 8.84 -14.79
CA THR A 384 -21.12 7.53 -15.39
C THR A 384 -21.31 7.64 -16.90
N TYR A 385 -20.39 7.05 -17.65
CA TYR A 385 -20.41 7.11 -19.12
C TYR A 385 -19.81 5.83 -19.70
N LYS A 386 -20.10 5.56 -20.97
CA LYS A 386 -19.61 4.34 -21.63
C LYS A 386 -18.54 4.67 -22.66
N ARG A 387 -17.49 3.86 -22.66
CA ARG A 387 -16.51 3.79 -23.73
C ARG A 387 -17.14 3.12 -24.97
N ASP A 388 -16.59 3.35 -26.16
CA ASP A 388 -17.13 2.85 -27.43
C ASP A 388 -17.30 1.30 -27.47
N ASP A 389 -16.49 0.57 -26.68
CA ASP A 389 -16.60 -0.89 -26.52
C ASP A 389 -17.62 -1.33 -25.44
N GLY A 390 -18.40 -0.39 -24.92
CA GLY A 390 -19.45 -0.63 -23.92
C GLY A 390 -18.96 -0.69 -22.48
N LEU A 391 -17.65 -0.52 -22.20
CA LEU A 391 -17.13 -0.49 -20.84
C LEU A 391 -17.66 0.73 -20.08
N GLU A 392 -18.22 0.52 -18.91
CA GLU A 392 -18.69 1.58 -18.05
C GLU A 392 -17.51 2.25 -17.32
N LEU A 393 -17.48 3.57 -17.34
CA LEU A 393 -16.48 4.43 -16.74
C LEU A 393 -17.18 5.47 -15.86
N SER A 394 -16.42 6.07 -14.93
CA SER A 394 -16.95 7.12 -14.07
C SER A 394 -15.89 8.18 -13.74
N GLY A 395 -16.35 9.33 -13.29
CA GLY A 395 -15.50 10.42 -12.80
C GLY A 395 -16.28 11.30 -11.83
N ILE A 396 -15.58 12.13 -11.07
CA ILE A 396 -16.19 13.13 -10.20
C ILE A 396 -16.10 14.47 -10.92
N LEU A 397 -17.24 14.97 -11.36
CA LEU A 397 -17.36 16.25 -12.05
C LEU A 397 -17.58 17.37 -11.04
N TYR A 398 -16.72 18.38 -11.08
CA TYR A 398 -16.86 19.63 -10.31
C TYR A 398 -17.07 20.79 -11.28
N LEU A 399 -18.11 21.59 -11.03
CA LEU A 399 -18.36 22.82 -11.77
C LEU A 399 -17.67 24.02 -11.11
N PRO A 400 -17.37 25.10 -11.85
CA PRO A 400 -16.81 26.30 -11.27
C PRO A 400 -17.63 26.83 -10.09
N VAL A 401 -16.99 27.52 -9.15
CA VAL A 401 -17.70 28.20 -8.05
C VAL A 401 -18.74 29.16 -8.65
N ASN A 402 -19.96 29.11 -8.10
CA ASN A 402 -21.11 29.93 -8.55
C ASN A 402 -21.54 29.68 -10.02
N TYR A 403 -21.23 28.50 -10.57
CA TYR A 403 -21.64 28.16 -11.93
C TYR A 403 -23.15 28.11 -12.08
N ASP A 404 -23.67 28.84 -13.10
CA ASP A 404 -25.09 28.85 -13.44
C ASP A 404 -25.40 27.69 -14.39
N VAL A 405 -26.03 26.63 -13.87
CA VAL A 405 -26.36 25.43 -14.63
C VAL A 405 -27.48 25.64 -15.66
N GLU A 406 -28.28 26.70 -15.53
CA GLU A 406 -29.33 27.02 -16.49
C GLU A 406 -28.75 27.72 -17.72
N LYS A 407 -27.80 28.62 -17.53
CA LYS A 407 -27.12 29.31 -18.64
C LYS A 407 -26.14 28.42 -19.39
N LYS A 408 -25.55 27.45 -18.73
CA LYS A 408 -24.55 26.52 -19.30
C LYS A 408 -23.46 27.23 -20.09
N GLU A 409 -22.87 28.26 -19.52
CA GLU A 409 -21.71 28.93 -20.13
C GLU A 409 -20.55 27.95 -20.23
N LYS A 410 -20.07 27.72 -21.46
CA LYS A 410 -18.99 26.74 -21.70
C LYS A 410 -17.68 27.21 -21.07
N ALA A 411 -17.12 26.38 -20.19
CA ALA A 411 -15.88 26.64 -19.48
C ALA A 411 -14.73 25.74 -19.98
N PRO A 412 -13.45 26.12 -19.75
CA PRO A 412 -12.34 25.21 -19.92
C PRO A 412 -12.42 24.05 -18.91
N MET A 413 -11.90 22.87 -19.29
CA MET A 413 -11.90 21.69 -18.40
C MET A 413 -10.49 21.18 -18.12
N ILE A 414 -10.26 20.75 -16.88
CA ILE A 414 -9.12 19.91 -16.49
C ILE A 414 -9.63 18.50 -16.21
N LEU A 415 -9.14 17.51 -16.97
CA LEU A 415 -9.37 16.10 -16.74
C LEU A 415 -8.16 15.56 -15.98
N TRP A 416 -8.37 15.05 -14.75
CA TRP A 416 -7.33 14.45 -13.93
C TRP A 416 -7.55 12.95 -13.77
N ALA A 417 -6.55 12.14 -14.15
CA ALA A 417 -6.68 10.70 -14.15
C ALA A 417 -5.37 9.97 -13.83
N TYR A 418 -5.52 8.70 -13.47
CA TYR A 418 -4.44 7.77 -13.23
C TYR A 418 -4.77 6.41 -13.84
N PRO A 419 -4.02 5.88 -14.82
CA PRO A 419 -4.30 4.58 -15.41
C PRO A 419 -4.16 3.46 -14.39
N ARG A 420 -5.10 2.51 -14.44
CA ARG A 420 -5.06 1.31 -13.60
C ARG A 420 -5.20 0.07 -14.47
N GLU A 421 -4.33 -0.90 -14.24
CA GLU A 421 -4.31 -2.16 -14.97
C GLU A 421 -5.22 -3.19 -14.33
N PHE A 422 -6.08 -3.81 -15.15
CA PHE A 422 -7.03 -4.84 -14.76
C PHE A 422 -6.82 -6.11 -15.58
N LYS A 423 -7.19 -7.26 -14.99
CA LYS A 423 -7.22 -8.55 -15.66
C LYS A 423 -8.63 -9.01 -16.04
N ASP A 424 -9.66 -8.19 -15.75
CA ASP A 424 -11.05 -8.45 -16.16
C ASP A 424 -11.86 -7.15 -16.28
N ARG A 425 -12.89 -7.18 -17.14
CA ARG A 425 -13.77 -6.04 -17.43
C ARG A 425 -14.71 -5.71 -16.27
N ASN A 426 -15.18 -6.72 -15.53
CA ASN A 426 -16.12 -6.49 -14.44
C ASN A 426 -15.47 -5.63 -13.34
N SER A 427 -14.27 -6.00 -12.88
CA SER A 427 -13.54 -5.19 -11.88
C SER A 427 -13.17 -3.81 -12.42
N ALA A 428 -12.88 -3.69 -13.73
CA ALA A 428 -12.50 -2.44 -14.37
C ALA A 428 -13.65 -1.43 -14.47
N SER A 429 -14.90 -1.89 -14.54
CA SER A 429 -16.11 -1.07 -14.63
C SER A 429 -16.65 -0.60 -13.27
N GLN A 430 -16.18 -1.19 -12.17
CA GLN A 430 -16.67 -0.86 -10.84
C GLN A 430 -16.22 0.51 -10.36
N SER A 431 -17.08 1.19 -9.60
CA SER A 431 -16.82 2.53 -9.08
C SER A 431 -16.77 2.54 -7.55
N ASN A 432 -15.75 3.21 -7.01
CA ASN A 432 -15.63 3.53 -5.59
C ASN A 432 -15.90 5.01 -5.29
N LYS A 433 -16.50 5.72 -6.23
CA LYS A 433 -16.83 7.13 -6.11
C LYS A 433 -18.13 7.34 -5.34
N ASN A 434 -18.21 8.43 -4.61
CA ASN A 434 -19.42 8.80 -3.87
C ASN A 434 -19.58 10.32 -3.88
N ALA A 435 -20.66 10.82 -4.50
CA ALA A 435 -20.95 12.23 -4.63
C ALA A 435 -21.20 12.91 -3.26
N ASN A 436 -21.63 12.14 -2.26
CA ASN A 436 -21.93 12.64 -0.92
C ASN A 436 -20.69 12.88 -0.05
N ARG A 437 -19.47 12.57 -0.52
CA ARG A 437 -18.25 12.93 0.21
C ARG A 437 -18.11 14.44 0.29
N PHE A 438 -17.63 14.95 1.41
CA PHE A 438 -17.27 16.36 1.54
C PHE A 438 -16.11 16.70 0.58
N THR A 439 -16.11 17.92 0.01
CA THR A 439 -15.02 18.35 -0.88
C THR A 439 -13.88 18.92 -0.05
N SER A 440 -12.89 18.09 0.25
CA SER A 440 -11.68 18.42 1.02
C SER A 440 -10.41 18.14 0.22
N PRO A 441 -10.05 19.00 -0.74
CA PRO A 441 -8.91 18.74 -1.60
C PRO A 441 -7.58 18.92 -0.84
N TYR A 442 -6.61 18.03 -1.10
CA TYR A 442 -5.24 18.23 -0.63
C TYR A 442 -4.54 19.35 -1.42
N TYR A 443 -3.45 19.89 -0.90
CA TYR A 443 -2.73 21.06 -1.46
C TYR A 443 -2.35 20.97 -2.96
N GLY A 444 -2.22 19.77 -3.50
CA GLY A 444 -1.88 19.54 -4.91
C GLY A 444 -3.07 19.13 -5.80
N SER A 445 -4.29 19.22 -5.29
CA SER A 445 -5.50 18.82 -6.02
C SER A 445 -5.86 19.79 -7.14
N MET A 446 -6.31 19.26 -8.26
CA MET A 446 -6.85 20.05 -9.36
C MET A 446 -8.21 20.67 -9.04
N VAL A 447 -8.92 20.17 -8.03
CA VAL A 447 -10.23 20.69 -7.63
C VAL A 447 -10.18 22.19 -7.29
N TYR A 448 -9.05 22.71 -6.80
CA TYR A 448 -8.91 24.16 -6.56
C TYR A 448 -9.10 25.04 -7.80
N TRP A 449 -8.93 24.51 -9.01
CA TRP A 449 -9.12 25.27 -10.23
C TRP A 449 -10.57 25.65 -10.51
N VAL A 450 -11.54 25.06 -9.81
CA VAL A 450 -12.95 25.51 -9.87
C VAL A 450 -13.11 26.96 -9.41
N THR A 451 -12.23 27.45 -8.52
CA THR A 451 -12.21 28.87 -8.10
C THR A 451 -11.68 29.82 -9.19
N LYS A 452 -11.11 29.28 -10.26
CA LYS A 452 -10.58 30.00 -11.42
C LYS A 452 -11.43 29.79 -12.68
N GLY A 453 -12.66 29.29 -12.52
CA GLY A 453 -13.61 29.12 -13.61
C GLY A 453 -13.41 27.86 -14.46
N TYR A 454 -12.64 26.89 -14.00
CA TYR A 454 -12.48 25.61 -14.68
C TYR A 454 -13.52 24.58 -14.22
N VAL A 455 -14.06 23.84 -15.16
CA VAL A 455 -14.66 22.52 -14.87
C VAL A 455 -13.53 21.55 -14.56
N VAL A 456 -13.69 20.72 -13.53
CA VAL A 456 -12.71 19.69 -13.19
C VAL A 456 -13.39 18.32 -13.20
N LEU A 457 -12.91 17.41 -14.05
CA LEU A 457 -13.27 16.00 -13.99
C LEU A 457 -12.13 15.27 -13.26
N ASP A 458 -12.33 15.06 -11.96
CA ASP A 458 -11.34 14.44 -11.07
C ASP A 458 -11.57 12.94 -10.95
N ASP A 459 -10.48 12.19 -10.69
CA ASP A 459 -10.48 10.73 -10.58
C ASP A 459 -11.25 10.04 -11.72
N ALA A 460 -11.09 10.56 -12.96
CA ALA A 460 -11.68 9.94 -14.12
C ALA A 460 -11.14 8.50 -14.29
N SER A 461 -12.03 7.54 -14.53
CA SER A 461 -11.67 6.13 -14.70
C SER A 461 -10.88 5.92 -15.99
N PHE A 462 -9.65 5.44 -15.89
CA PHE A 462 -8.76 5.11 -17.00
C PHE A 462 -8.26 3.67 -16.89
N PRO A 463 -9.14 2.67 -16.97
CA PRO A 463 -8.74 1.27 -16.92
C PRO A 463 -7.99 0.86 -18.20
N ILE A 464 -6.95 0.07 -17.99
CA ILE A 464 -6.21 -0.64 -19.03
C ILE A 464 -6.40 -2.13 -18.76
N ILE A 465 -7.07 -2.82 -19.65
CA ILE A 465 -7.51 -4.19 -19.44
C ILE A 465 -6.71 -5.13 -20.34
N GLY A 466 -6.19 -6.21 -19.75
CA GLY A 466 -5.57 -7.33 -20.45
C GLY A 466 -6.14 -8.63 -19.90
N GLU A 467 -7.14 -9.21 -20.57
CA GLU A 467 -7.82 -10.43 -20.14
C GLU A 467 -7.04 -11.68 -20.57
N GLY A 468 -7.14 -12.75 -19.78
CA GLY A 468 -6.46 -14.00 -20.06
C GLY A 468 -4.94 -13.83 -20.16
N ASP A 469 -4.37 -14.25 -21.29
CA ASP A 469 -2.92 -14.16 -21.57
C ASP A 469 -2.50 -12.78 -22.10
N GLU A 470 -3.46 -11.90 -22.44
CA GLU A 470 -3.14 -10.53 -22.86
C GLU A 470 -2.60 -9.70 -21.69
N GLU A 471 -1.55 -8.94 -21.94
CA GLU A 471 -1.03 -7.97 -20.98
C GLU A 471 -1.67 -6.59 -21.23
N PRO A 472 -2.01 -5.84 -20.16
CA PRO A 472 -2.58 -4.50 -20.32
C PRO A 472 -1.74 -3.56 -21.21
N ASN A 473 -0.42 -3.75 -21.24
CA ASN A 473 0.48 -2.96 -22.07
C ASN A 473 0.26 -3.11 -23.57
N ASP A 474 -0.23 -4.25 -24.03
CA ASP A 474 -0.34 -4.55 -25.45
C ASP A 474 -1.32 -3.61 -26.17
N SER A 475 -2.32 -3.11 -25.45
CA SER A 475 -3.33 -2.19 -25.96
C SER A 475 -3.38 -0.84 -25.22
N PHE A 476 -2.32 -0.50 -24.46
CA PHE A 476 -2.26 0.65 -23.56
C PHE A 476 -2.69 1.97 -24.22
N ARG A 477 -2.05 2.37 -25.34
CA ARG A 477 -2.36 3.65 -26.03
C ARG A 477 -3.78 3.68 -26.56
N LYS A 478 -4.23 2.59 -27.18
CA LYS A 478 -5.60 2.48 -27.72
C LYS A 478 -6.64 2.70 -26.62
N GLN A 479 -6.45 2.04 -25.48
CA GLN A 479 -7.37 2.17 -24.34
C GLN A 479 -7.29 3.55 -23.68
N LEU A 480 -6.10 4.17 -23.57
CA LEU A 480 -5.98 5.54 -23.05
C LEU A 480 -6.78 6.54 -23.88
N VAL A 481 -6.62 6.52 -25.20
CA VAL A 481 -7.32 7.44 -26.11
C VAL A 481 -8.83 7.22 -26.04
N ALA A 482 -9.28 5.95 -25.99
CA ALA A 482 -10.70 5.63 -25.89
C ALA A 482 -11.29 6.10 -24.54
N ASN A 483 -10.56 5.93 -23.42
CA ASN A 483 -11.00 6.42 -22.10
C ASN A 483 -11.14 7.95 -22.10
N GLY A 484 -10.12 8.65 -22.63
CA GLY A 484 -10.11 10.12 -22.69
C GLY A 484 -11.23 10.68 -23.57
N LYS A 485 -11.45 10.07 -24.75
CA LYS A 485 -12.54 10.45 -25.66
C LYS A 485 -13.90 10.29 -24.98
N ALA A 486 -14.15 9.13 -24.35
CA ALA A 486 -15.41 8.86 -23.67
C ALA A 486 -15.69 9.86 -22.53
N ALA A 487 -14.67 10.20 -21.74
CA ALA A 487 -14.77 11.17 -20.66
C ALA A 487 -15.11 12.59 -21.16
N ILE A 488 -14.43 13.04 -22.22
CA ILE A 488 -14.66 14.36 -22.81
C ILE A 488 -16.07 14.40 -23.46
N ASP A 489 -16.43 13.39 -24.23
CA ASP A 489 -17.73 13.31 -24.91
C ASP A 489 -18.90 13.36 -23.90
N ALA A 490 -18.73 12.71 -22.73
CA ALA A 490 -19.74 12.72 -21.68
C ALA A 490 -19.97 14.14 -21.13
N VAL A 491 -18.90 14.85 -20.76
CA VAL A 491 -19.03 16.21 -20.18
C VAL A 491 -19.45 17.24 -21.24
N ASP A 492 -18.98 17.11 -22.49
CA ASP A 492 -19.40 17.97 -23.61
C ASP A 492 -20.89 17.85 -23.89
N LYS A 493 -21.43 16.61 -23.89
CA LYS A 493 -22.86 16.35 -24.04
C LYS A 493 -23.70 17.03 -22.95
N MET A 494 -23.17 17.22 -21.75
CA MET A 494 -23.84 17.95 -20.66
C MET A 494 -23.87 19.45 -20.93
N GLY A 495 -23.06 19.97 -21.85
CA GLY A 495 -23.02 21.37 -22.27
C GLY A 495 -22.14 22.29 -21.41
N TYR A 496 -21.35 21.75 -20.49
CA TYR A 496 -20.58 22.55 -19.52
C TYR A 496 -19.22 23.01 -20.03
N ILE A 497 -18.67 22.41 -21.10
CA ILE A 497 -17.29 22.66 -21.51
C ILE A 497 -17.14 23.19 -22.93
N ASP A 498 -16.09 23.98 -23.13
CA ASP A 498 -15.53 24.26 -24.43
C ASP A 498 -14.55 23.13 -24.80
N ARG A 499 -14.99 22.25 -25.72
CA ARG A 499 -14.21 21.08 -26.13
C ARG A 499 -12.82 21.43 -26.66
N SER A 500 -12.62 22.65 -27.17
CA SER A 500 -11.31 23.13 -27.66
C SER A 500 -10.36 23.52 -26.52
N LYS A 501 -10.86 23.60 -25.27
CA LYS A 501 -10.12 24.06 -24.09
C LYS A 501 -10.05 22.98 -22.99
N VAL A 502 -9.79 21.75 -23.39
CA VAL A 502 -9.63 20.63 -22.45
C VAL A 502 -8.15 20.36 -22.19
N ALA A 503 -7.77 20.38 -20.93
CA ALA A 503 -6.45 19.95 -20.46
C ALA A 503 -6.54 18.57 -19.83
N VAL A 504 -5.48 17.75 -19.97
CA VAL A 504 -5.34 16.47 -19.28
C VAL A 504 -4.20 16.54 -18.27
N GLY A 505 -4.41 15.98 -17.08
CA GLY A 505 -3.37 15.95 -16.05
C GLY A 505 -3.24 14.61 -15.35
N GLY A 506 -2.06 14.36 -14.77
CA GLY A 506 -1.78 13.16 -14.01
C GLY A 506 -0.41 13.17 -13.34
N HIS A 507 -0.27 12.33 -12.32
CA HIS A 507 0.97 12.16 -11.56
C HIS A 507 1.57 10.77 -11.81
N SER A 508 2.91 10.65 -11.83
CA SER A 508 3.62 9.38 -11.97
C SER A 508 3.21 8.62 -13.25
N TYR A 509 2.55 7.47 -13.13
CA TYR A 509 2.00 6.75 -14.29
C TYR A 509 0.91 7.57 -15.01
N GLY A 510 0.19 8.44 -14.28
CA GLY A 510 -0.69 9.45 -14.88
C GLY A 510 0.05 10.47 -15.74
N ALA A 511 1.27 10.90 -15.36
CA ALA A 511 2.08 11.78 -16.18
C ALA A 511 2.57 11.09 -17.48
N PHE A 512 2.93 9.81 -17.39
CA PHE A 512 3.22 8.99 -18.57
C PHE A 512 1.99 8.88 -19.49
N MET A 513 0.79 8.71 -18.92
CA MET A 513 -0.48 8.77 -19.65
C MET A 513 -0.64 10.11 -20.38
N VAL A 514 -0.41 11.24 -19.69
CA VAL A 514 -0.53 12.59 -20.29
C VAL A 514 0.36 12.72 -21.51
N ALA A 515 1.64 12.33 -21.41
CA ALA A 515 2.57 12.39 -22.54
C ALA A 515 2.09 11.53 -23.72
N ASN A 516 1.58 10.32 -23.46
CA ASN A 516 1.02 9.45 -24.49
C ASN A 516 -0.23 10.06 -25.16
N LEU A 517 -1.13 10.64 -24.37
CA LEU A 517 -2.38 11.24 -24.89
C LEU A 517 -2.10 12.46 -25.77
N LEU A 518 -1.15 13.33 -25.37
CA LEU A 518 -0.76 14.49 -26.17
C LEU A 518 -0.03 14.09 -27.45
N SER A 519 0.75 13.01 -27.43
CA SER A 519 1.52 12.55 -28.60
C SER A 519 0.69 11.73 -29.60
N HIS A 520 -0.42 11.11 -29.16
CA HIS A 520 -1.18 10.13 -29.96
C HIS A 520 -2.66 10.48 -30.11
N SER A 521 -3.08 11.68 -29.71
CA SER A 521 -4.44 12.18 -29.93
C SER A 521 -4.44 13.71 -30.06
N ASN A 522 -5.53 14.24 -30.61
CA ASN A 522 -5.81 15.68 -30.69
C ASN A 522 -6.96 16.08 -29.72
N LEU A 523 -7.17 15.30 -28.67
CA LEU A 523 -8.27 15.50 -27.73
C LEU A 523 -8.04 16.68 -26.77
N TYR A 524 -6.78 17.09 -26.59
CA TYR A 524 -6.40 18.01 -25.53
C TYR A 524 -5.63 19.22 -26.05
N ALA A 525 -5.93 20.39 -25.50
CA ALA A 525 -5.23 21.65 -25.77
C ALA A 525 -3.97 21.82 -24.93
N ALA A 526 -3.91 21.18 -23.75
CA ALA A 526 -2.78 21.28 -22.81
C ALA A 526 -2.62 20.03 -21.95
N GLY A 527 -1.45 19.87 -21.33
CA GLY A 527 -1.15 18.76 -20.43
C GLY A 527 -0.39 19.18 -19.18
N ILE A 528 -0.73 18.54 -18.04
CA ILE A 528 -0.09 18.70 -16.74
C ILE A 528 0.53 17.36 -16.33
N ALA A 529 1.81 17.16 -16.66
CA ALA A 529 2.52 15.90 -16.43
C ALA A 529 3.44 16.02 -15.20
N ARG A 530 3.03 15.43 -14.05
CA ARG A 530 3.77 15.54 -12.79
C ARG A 530 4.58 14.27 -12.52
N SER A 531 5.91 14.39 -12.49
CA SER A 531 6.87 13.33 -12.07
C SER A 531 6.75 12.03 -12.87
N GLY A 532 6.68 12.09 -14.19
CA GLY A 532 6.56 10.92 -15.06
C GLY A 532 7.91 10.34 -15.50
N ALA A 533 7.93 9.04 -15.80
CA ALA A 533 9.01 8.36 -16.51
C ALA A 533 8.55 8.09 -17.96
N TYR A 534 9.05 8.88 -18.91
CA TYR A 534 8.46 8.96 -20.24
C TYR A 534 9.09 8.02 -21.26
N ASN A 535 10.42 7.85 -21.21
CA ASN A 535 11.14 7.04 -22.19
C ASN A 535 11.38 5.61 -21.68
N ARG A 536 10.55 4.66 -22.11
CA ARG A 536 10.64 3.25 -21.72
C ARG A 536 11.75 2.49 -22.44
N THR A 537 12.31 3.03 -23.52
CA THR A 537 13.47 2.42 -24.18
C THR A 537 14.73 2.46 -23.30
N LEU A 538 14.76 3.37 -22.31
CA LEU A 538 15.84 3.42 -21.30
C LEU A 538 15.63 2.43 -20.14
N THR A 539 14.47 1.77 -20.08
CA THR A 539 14.12 0.83 -19.02
C THR A 539 13.53 -0.49 -19.57
N PRO A 540 14.19 -1.13 -20.56
CA PRO A 540 13.57 -2.22 -21.33
C PRO A 540 13.18 -3.44 -20.49
N PHE A 541 13.88 -3.68 -19.37
CA PHE A 541 13.65 -4.82 -18.49
C PHE A 541 12.94 -4.49 -17.19
N GLY A 542 12.36 -3.29 -17.10
CA GLY A 542 11.61 -2.81 -15.94
C GLY A 542 12.19 -1.54 -15.32
N PHE A 543 11.37 -0.87 -14.55
CA PHE A 543 11.70 0.37 -13.85
C PHE A 543 11.49 0.18 -12.35
N GLN A 544 12.51 0.44 -11.53
CA GLN A 544 12.50 0.28 -10.08
C GLN A 544 12.07 -1.15 -9.66
N SER A 545 11.01 -1.29 -8.88
CA SER A 545 10.47 -2.59 -8.44
C SER A 545 9.65 -3.31 -9.51
N GLU A 546 9.38 -2.67 -10.63
CA GLU A 546 8.64 -3.26 -11.74
C GLU A 546 9.44 -4.39 -12.39
N GLN A 547 8.81 -5.55 -12.57
CA GLN A 547 9.49 -6.78 -13.02
C GLN A 547 8.96 -7.27 -14.37
N ARG A 548 8.60 -6.34 -15.25
CA ARG A 548 8.16 -6.68 -16.60
C ARG A 548 9.13 -6.18 -17.66
N SER A 549 9.20 -6.91 -18.78
CA SER A 549 9.82 -6.42 -20.00
C SER A 549 8.87 -5.47 -20.71
N TYR A 550 9.41 -4.44 -21.34
CA TYR A 550 8.69 -3.54 -22.24
C TYR A 550 8.97 -3.86 -23.73
N TRP A 551 9.66 -5.00 -23.98
CA TRP A 551 9.98 -5.53 -25.31
C TRP A 551 9.39 -6.91 -25.49
#